data_8c02d244613491c493379ddd46b8fd10
#
_entry.id   8c02d244613491c493379ddd46b8fd10
#
_cell.length_a   1.000
_cell.length_b   1.000
_cell.length_c   1.000
_cell.angle_alpha   90.00
_cell.angle_beta   90.00
_cell.angle_gamma   90.00
#
_symmetry.space_group_name_H-M   'P 1'
#
loop_
_entity.id
_entity.type
_entity.pdbx_description
1 polymer ?
#
loop_
_entity_poly.entity_id
_entity_poly.type
_entity_poly.pdbx_seq_one_letter_code
_entity_poly.pdbx_strand_id
1 'polypeptide(L)'
;MPSEAITRWQAGDQIGVYTEGNAMHRNIPYTTNAAGEFSSTKPIYFPAGEESIDIIAYYPYNAAQSSNTLSINLTTNPQNILYSNNLKGIGASSKEKLNRLDFNHLLQRIYISLTATDASMLSGSLMAYLNGYTQGSLSLSDGTLSLNEESRGVIPLEITGSGNERMIHGVLLFSQGSSVELTFLVNGVPFKWNIPLIQKENYIYTYGVELEEESLRVTTPLTGSNSGEAYILHPVDNTTPPPVIPTDPELVERPSMQIFMETPVPGSGTLSPEIYQVTHIINNLSWLNNSNATAGVRNYTIHYDTEERYPVWVAYPLHPSFLRSGNRTDDWQYDPLIPVAYQPDLFSAWQTRTVSRGHMLPSASRSATRDLNRSTFYFTNMVAQDSEMNGTTWSELEEKVRYWSKQTEYDTLYVVTGSILPSPPETISYALDASGRNAAIPKYLYKALCRKNKQNGEYNTIAFKMENRSTGIDYINSMLSVEELEQLTGFTFFSKLPAGVATEVKRQKSLSKWY
;
A
#
# COMPACT_ATOMS: atom_id res chain seq x y z
N MET A 1 20.51 2.88 15.17
CA MET A 1 19.31 3.47 14.56
C MET A 1 19.00 2.64 13.37
N PRO A 2 17.82 2.05 13.25
CA PRO A 2 17.46 1.28 12.07
C PRO A 2 17.43 2.23 10.88
N SER A 3 18.05 1.84 9.76
CA SER A 3 17.91 2.54 8.50
C SER A 3 16.47 2.35 8.01
N GLU A 4 15.56 3.23 8.42
CA GLU A 4 14.28 3.37 7.74
C GLU A 4 14.55 3.42 6.24
N ALA A 5 13.73 2.74 5.47
CA ALA A 5 13.76 2.87 4.02
C ALA A 5 13.79 4.36 3.70
N ILE A 6 14.90 4.83 3.09
CA ILE A 6 15.08 6.26 2.83
C ILE A 6 13.98 6.67 1.84
N THR A 7 12.89 7.13 2.38
CA THR A 7 11.83 7.82 1.64
C THR A 7 12.05 9.32 1.61
N ARG A 8 12.97 9.80 2.47
CA ARG A 8 13.37 11.21 2.54
C ARG A 8 14.86 11.30 2.84
N TRP A 9 15.53 12.22 2.17
CA TRP A 9 16.90 12.56 2.45
C TRP A 9 17.02 13.19 3.85
N GLN A 10 18.04 12.79 4.58
CA GLN A 10 18.41 13.42 5.86
C GLN A 10 19.54 14.42 5.63
N ALA A 11 19.56 15.48 6.44
CA ALA A 11 20.68 16.43 6.37
C ALA A 11 22.02 15.71 6.64
N GLY A 12 22.94 15.84 5.71
CA GLY A 12 24.24 15.18 5.78
C GLY A 12 24.34 13.89 4.97
N ASP A 13 23.25 13.38 4.39
CA ASP A 13 23.34 12.28 3.44
C ASP A 13 24.22 12.66 2.26
N GLN A 14 25.04 11.72 1.79
CA GLN A 14 25.96 11.96 0.70
C GLN A 14 25.73 11.00 -0.46
N ILE A 15 25.72 11.54 -1.67
CA ILE A 15 25.70 10.80 -2.93
C ILE A 15 27.05 10.95 -3.65
N GLY A 16 27.44 9.92 -4.40
CA GLY A 16 28.57 9.98 -5.32
C GLY A 16 28.08 10.26 -6.73
N VAL A 17 28.60 11.31 -7.36
CA VAL A 17 28.17 11.76 -8.69
C VAL A 17 29.27 11.51 -9.70
N TYR A 18 28.88 10.95 -10.84
CA TYR A 18 29.71 10.74 -12.03
C TYR A 18 29.11 11.51 -13.21
N THR A 19 29.97 11.89 -14.14
CA THR A 19 29.54 12.40 -15.43
C THR A 19 30.20 11.62 -16.55
N GLU A 20 29.51 11.45 -17.66
CA GLU A 20 30.03 10.84 -18.89
C GLU A 20 30.20 11.91 -19.97
N GLY A 21 31.00 11.61 -21.00
CA GLY A 21 31.29 12.53 -22.11
C GLY A 21 32.64 13.22 -22.00
N ASN A 22 32.76 14.40 -22.59
CA ASN A 22 34.05 15.13 -22.73
C ASN A 22 34.62 15.68 -21.42
N ALA A 23 33.81 15.80 -20.37
CA ALA A 23 34.25 16.22 -19.04
C ALA A 23 33.91 15.14 -18.00
N MET A 24 34.76 14.14 -17.90
CA MET A 24 34.58 13.07 -16.92
C MET A 24 34.89 13.53 -15.50
N HIS A 25 33.86 13.60 -14.68
CA HIS A 25 34.00 13.68 -13.23
C HIS A 25 33.72 12.31 -12.61
N ARG A 26 34.51 11.92 -11.62
CA ARG A 26 34.36 10.61 -10.99
C ARG A 26 34.17 10.78 -9.49
N ASN A 27 33.08 10.18 -8.98
CA ASN A 27 32.80 10.06 -7.56
C ASN A 27 32.87 11.38 -6.77
N ILE A 28 32.28 12.43 -7.33
CA ILE A 28 32.20 13.72 -6.65
C ILE A 28 31.14 13.66 -5.55
N PRO A 29 31.48 13.93 -4.28
CA PRO A 29 30.51 13.93 -3.20
C PRO A 29 29.59 15.15 -3.27
N TYR A 30 28.30 14.88 -3.17
CA TYR A 30 27.27 15.89 -2.93
C TYR A 30 26.55 15.57 -1.63
N THR A 31 26.42 16.57 -0.78
CA THR A 31 25.81 16.44 0.55
C THR A 31 24.48 17.17 0.57
N THR A 32 23.46 16.54 1.13
CA THR A 32 22.12 17.11 1.23
C THR A 32 21.91 17.91 2.50
N ASN A 33 21.06 18.92 2.42
CA ASN A 33 20.49 19.64 3.57
C ASN A 33 19.16 18.98 4.01
N ALA A 34 18.53 19.53 5.04
CA ALA A 34 17.24 19.03 5.55
C ALA A 34 16.08 19.13 4.56
N ALA A 35 16.20 19.95 3.52
CA ALA A 35 15.20 20.11 2.47
C ALA A 35 15.42 19.16 1.28
N GLY A 36 16.45 18.30 1.33
CA GLY A 36 16.80 17.39 0.24
C GLY A 36 17.57 18.04 -0.91
N GLU A 37 18.09 19.27 -0.72
CA GLU A 37 18.91 19.94 -1.73
C GLU A 37 20.36 19.52 -1.58
N PHE A 38 21.00 19.16 -2.69
CA PHE A 38 22.37 18.67 -2.74
C PHE A 38 23.36 19.78 -3.12
N SER A 39 24.47 19.83 -2.40
CA SER A 39 25.58 20.75 -2.70
C SER A 39 26.92 20.04 -2.57
N SER A 40 27.96 20.56 -3.25
CA SER A 40 29.32 20.05 -3.18
C SER A 40 30.31 21.19 -3.05
N THR A 41 31.41 20.94 -2.35
CA THR A 41 32.59 21.84 -2.33
C THR A 41 33.35 21.82 -3.65
N LYS A 42 33.09 20.83 -4.51
CA LYS A 42 33.66 20.67 -5.85
C LYS A 42 32.52 20.49 -6.86
N PRO A 43 31.67 21.51 -7.07
CA PRO A 43 30.52 21.38 -7.93
C PRO A 43 30.93 21.10 -9.37
N ILE A 44 30.16 20.28 -10.04
CA ILE A 44 30.32 19.96 -11.46
C ILE A 44 29.67 21.06 -12.26
N TYR A 45 30.39 21.61 -13.22
CA TYR A 45 29.92 22.63 -14.14
C TYR A 45 29.82 22.05 -15.56
N PHE A 46 28.94 22.61 -16.36
CA PHE A 46 28.85 22.28 -17.77
C PHE A 46 30.17 22.62 -18.48
N PRO A 47 30.66 21.71 -19.34
CA PRO A 47 31.78 22.04 -20.22
C PRO A 47 31.42 23.16 -21.16
N ALA A 48 32.41 24.00 -21.50
CA ALA A 48 32.21 25.07 -22.45
C ALA A 48 31.85 24.51 -23.84
N GLY A 49 30.71 24.91 -24.37
CA GLY A 49 30.23 24.49 -25.70
C GLY A 49 29.33 23.24 -25.67
N GLU A 50 29.12 22.61 -24.54
CA GLU A 50 28.17 21.48 -24.40
C GLU A 50 26.80 21.99 -24.01
N GLU A 51 25.76 21.39 -24.59
CA GLU A 51 24.36 21.73 -24.28
C GLU A 51 23.79 20.86 -23.16
N SER A 52 24.38 19.68 -22.93
CA SER A 52 23.94 18.73 -21.92
C SER A 52 25.09 17.92 -21.35
N ILE A 53 24.91 17.33 -20.19
CA ILE A 53 25.86 16.42 -19.53
C ILE A 53 25.09 15.26 -18.93
N ASP A 54 25.55 14.04 -19.17
CA ASP A 54 24.96 12.84 -18.59
C ASP A 54 25.46 12.67 -17.16
N ILE A 55 24.54 12.47 -16.23
CA ILE A 55 24.81 12.36 -14.81
C ILE A 55 24.35 11.00 -14.28
N ILE A 56 25.27 10.35 -13.56
CA ILE A 56 25.01 9.12 -12.80
C ILE A 56 25.25 9.45 -11.34
N ALA A 57 24.36 9.02 -10.48
CA ALA A 57 24.51 9.18 -9.05
C ALA A 57 24.16 7.90 -8.28
N TYR A 58 24.82 7.68 -7.16
CA TYR A 58 24.55 6.56 -6.28
C TYR A 58 24.60 6.98 -4.81
N TYR A 59 23.90 6.25 -3.98
CA TYR A 59 23.88 6.39 -2.53
C TYR A 59 24.03 5.00 -1.86
N PRO A 60 24.71 4.90 -0.73
CA PRO A 60 25.45 5.96 -0.04
C PRO A 60 26.83 6.23 -0.68
N TYR A 61 27.30 7.46 -0.59
CA TYR A 61 28.64 7.83 -1.06
C TYR A 61 29.73 7.02 -0.37
N ASN A 62 30.66 6.53 -1.15
CA ASN A 62 31.86 5.86 -0.66
C ASN A 62 33.12 6.56 -1.22
N ALA A 63 33.91 7.19 -0.35
CA ALA A 63 35.12 7.91 -0.74
C ALA A 63 36.19 7.01 -1.39
N ALA A 64 36.21 5.71 -1.08
CA ALA A 64 37.14 4.74 -1.66
C ALA A 64 36.66 4.20 -3.03
N GLN A 65 35.47 4.60 -3.51
CA GLN A 65 34.94 4.15 -4.80
C GLN A 65 35.73 4.76 -5.96
N SER A 66 36.54 3.97 -6.62
CA SER A 66 37.41 4.39 -7.72
C SER A 66 37.06 3.78 -9.08
N SER A 67 36.24 2.71 -9.07
CA SER A 67 35.79 2.00 -10.27
C SER A 67 34.33 2.37 -10.64
N ASN A 68 33.91 1.99 -11.84
CA ASN A 68 32.51 2.08 -12.25
C ASN A 68 31.65 0.94 -11.71
N THR A 69 32.16 0.12 -10.79
CA THR A 69 31.46 -1.01 -10.21
C THR A 69 31.40 -0.83 -8.69
N LEU A 70 30.19 -0.73 -8.15
CA LEU A 70 29.94 -0.65 -6.72
C LEU A 70 29.77 -2.06 -6.16
N SER A 71 30.60 -2.46 -5.19
CA SER A 71 30.46 -3.75 -4.50
C SER A 71 29.36 -3.69 -3.46
N ILE A 72 28.53 -4.72 -3.41
CA ILE A 72 27.43 -4.90 -2.47
C ILE A 72 27.75 -6.08 -1.57
N ASN A 73 27.62 -5.89 -0.24
CA ASN A 73 27.77 -6.96 0.73
C ASN A 73 26.71 -6.81 1.84
N LEU A 74 25.72 -7.70 1.84
CA LEU A 74 24.58 -7.67 2.77
C LEU A 74 24.92 -8.19 4.18
N THR A 75 26.07 -8.85 4.37
CA THR A 75 26.46 -9.36 5.70
C THR A 75 27.16 -8.31 6.56
N THR A 76 27.87 -7.37 5.93
CA THR A 76 28.66 -6.35 6.63
C THR A 76 27.98 -4.99 6.62
N ASN A 77 27.18 -4.71 5.62
CA ASN A 77 26.50 -3.43 5.46
C ASN A 77 25.23 -3.58 4.64
N PRO A 78 24.14 -4.05 5.24
CA PRO A 78 22.84 -4.20 4.56
C PRO A 78 22.20 -2.81 4.32
N GLN A 79 22.79 -2.00 3.43
CA GLN A 79 22.32 -0.65 3.16
C GLN A 79 21.36 -0.60 1.98
N ASN A 80 20.43 0.32 2.06
CA ASN A 80 19.65 0.74 0.90
C ASN A 80 20.57 1.40 -0.13
N ILE A 81 20.75 0.75 -1.25
CA ILE A 81 21.50 1.31 -2.37
C ILE A 81 20.53 1.98 -3.32
N LEU A 82 20.70 3.28 -3.51
CA LEU A 82 19.96 4.08 -4.48
C LEU A 82 20.84 4.38 -5.68
N TYR A 83 20.25 4.35 -6.85
CA TYR A 83 20.92 4.62 -8.10
C TYR A 83 20.05 5.52 -8.98
N SER A 84 20.69 6.50 -9.60
CA SER A 84 20.07 7.39 -10.58
C SER A 84 20.90 7.41 -11.85
N ASN A 85 20.24 7.16 -12.96
CA ASN A 85 20.85 7.21 -14.28
C ASN A 85 20.01 8.11 -15.22
N ASN A 86 20.48 9.30 -15.47
CA ASN A 86 19.85 10.25 -16.37
C ASN A 86 20.46 10.21 -17.81
N LEU A 87 20.94 9.03 -18.23
CA LEU A 87 21.63 8.86 -19.51
C LEU A 87 20.76 9.00 -20.76
N LYS A 88 19.48 9.27 -20.66
CA LYS A 88 18.61 9.33 -21.83
C LYS A 88 17.79 10.62 -21.88
N GLY A 89 18.42 11.70 -22.25
CA GLY A 89 17.72 12.87 -22.79
C GLY A 89 17.14 13.87 -21.79
N ILE A 90 17.43 13.71 -20.52
CA ILE A 90 17.18 14.70 -19.47
C ILE A 90 18.52 15.12 -18.88
N GLY A 91 19.46 15.43 -19.72
CA GLY A 91 20.71 16.08 -19.29
C GLY A 91 20.38 17.47 -18.76
N ALA A 92 21.07 17.88 -17.68
CA ALA A 92 21.05 19.27 -17.30
C ALA A 92 21.61 20.09 -18.47
N SER A 93 20.92 21.13 -18.92
CA SER A 93 21.42 22.00 -19.98
C SER A 93 22.28 23.12 -19.40
N SER A 94 23.21 23.64 -20.17
CA SER A 94 24.00 24.83 -19.78
C SER A 94 23.15 26.06 -19.47
N LYS A 95 21.90 26.04 -19.86
CA LYS A 95 20.91 27.14 -19.66
C LYS A 95 20.01 26.89 -18.45
N GLU A 96 19.95 25.67 -17.95
CA GLU A 96 19.10 25.28 -16.82
C GLU A 96 19.93 24.49 -15.81
N LYS A 97 19.80 24.83 -14.52
CA LYS A 97 20.39 24.01 -13.45
C LYS A 97 19.68 22.67 -13.44
N LEU A 98 20.42 21.59 -13.16
CA LEU A 98 19.81 20.31 -12.83
C LEU A 98 18.93 20.50 -11.59
N ASN A 99 17.62 20.36 -11.75
CA ASN A 99 16.68 20.61 -10.67
C ASN A 99 16.28 19.34 -9.93
N ARG A 100 16.45 18.14 -10.54
CA ARG A 100 15.99 16.88 -9.95
C ARG A 100 16.83 15.69 -10.44
N LEU A 101 17.17 14.80 -9.53
CA LEU A 101 17.66 13.46 -9.80
C LEU A 101 16.67 12.46 -9.20
N ASP A 102 16.14 11.57 -10.01
CA ASP A 102 15.27 10.50 -9.57
C ASP A 102 16.12 9.27 -9.22
N PHE A 103 15.95 8.75 -8.00
CA PHE A 103 16.68 7.60 -7.51
C PHE A 103 15.79 6.38 -7.40
N ASN A 104 16.28 5.26 -7.90
CA ASN A 104 15.64 3.96 -7.77
C ASN A 104 16.32 3.13 -6.69
N HIS A 105 15.53 2.38 -5.90
CA HIS A 105 16.06 1.34 -5.05
C HIS A 105 16.47 0.13 -5.88
N LEU A 106 17.73 -0.23 -5.81
CA LEU A 106 18.27 -1.35 -6.55
C LEU A 106 18.07 -2.69 -5.85
N LEU A 107 18.16 -2.67 -4.53
CA LEU A 107 17.93 -3.86 -3.73
C LEU A 107 16.44 -4.02 -3.46
N GLN A 108 15.97 -5.23 -3.61
CA GLN A 108 14.62 -5.60 -3.22
C GLN A 108 14.50 -5.57 -1.69
N ARG A 109 13.34 -5.20 -1.19
CA ARG A 109 13.08 -5.11 0.25
C ARG A 109 11.98 -6.06 0.66
N ILE A 110 12.10 -6.61 1.86
CA ILE A 110 11.07 -7.41 2.49
C ILE A 110 10.62 -6.76 3.78
N TYR A 111 9.31 -6.73 4.00
CA TYR A 111 8.65 -6.29 5.22
C TYR A 111 7.65 -7.36 5.64
N ILE A 112 7.74 -7.79 6.88
CA ILE A 112 6.87 -8.83 7.43
C ILE A 112 6.28 -8.30 8.74
N SER A 113 4.95 -8.24 8.80
CA SER A 113 4.24 -8.02 10.06
C SER A 113 3.97 -9.38 10.68
N LEU A 114 4.73 -9.72 11.72
CA LEU A 114 4.54 -10.92 12.52
C LEU A 114 3.67 -10.57 13.73
N THR A 115 2.51 -11.20 13.81
CA THR A 115 1.57 -11.07 14.93
C THR A 115 1.45 -12.40 15.68
N ALA A 116 1.18 -12.34 16.96
CA ALA A 116 0.86 -13.52 17.76
C ALA A 116 -0.51 -13.35 18.44
N THR A 117 -1.22 -14.44 18.62
CA THR A 117 -2.51 -14.44 19.34
C THR A 117 -2.36 -14.05 20.81
N ASP A 118 -1.17 -14.33 21.40
CA ASP A 118 -0.80 -13.93 22.75
C ASP A 118 0.62 -13.34 22.75
N ALA A 119 0.79 -12.22 23.44
CA ALA A 119 2.08 -11.53 23.54
C ALA A 119 3.17 -12.38 24.21
N SER A 120 2.80 -13.35 25.06
CA SER A 120 3.74 -14.28 25.69
C SER A 120 4.47 -15.16 24.69
N MET A 121 3.86 -15.45 23.53
CA MET A 121 4.47 -16.24 22.45
C MET A 121 5.68 -15.54 21.81
N LEU A 122 5.71 -14.21 21.84
CA LEU A 122 6.80 -13.37 21.33
C LEU A 122 7.66 -12.75 22.45
N SER A 123 7.49 -13.21 23.69
CA SER A 123 8.26 -12.71 24.84
C SER A 123 9.68 -13.26 24.94
N GLY A 124 9.94 -14.38 24.26
CA GLY A 124 11.26 -15.03 24.20
C GLY A 124 12.13 -14.54 23.04
N SER A 125 13.08 -15.38 22.64
CA SER A 125 13.97 -15.06 21.52
C SER A 125 13.25 -15.17 20.18
N LEU A 126 13.34 -14.12 19.38
CA LEU A 126 12.88 -14.10 17.98
C LEU A 126 14.05 -13.69 17.10
N MET A 127 14.36 -14.49 16.10
CA MET A 127 15.28 -14.14 15.02
C MET A 127 14.60 -14.44 13.67
N ALA A 128 14.95 -13.67 12.65
CA ALA A 128 14.55 -13.92 11.28
C ALA A 128 15.75 -13.70 10.36
N TYR A 129 15.92 -14.58 9.39
CA TYR A 129 17.00 -14.46 8.43
C TYR A 129 16.63 -15.09 7.08
N LEU A 130 17.28 -14.62 6.05
CA LEU A 130 17.15 -15.14 4.69
C LEU A 130 18.38 -15.96 4.33
N ASN A 131 18.18 -17.04 3.61
CA ASN A 131 19.26 -17.77 2.94
C ASN A 131 19.28 -17.37 1.47
N GLY A 132 20.25 -16.55 1.08
CA GLY A 132 20.32 -15.98 -0.26
C GLY A 132 21.71 -15.54 -0.64
N TYR A 133 21.81 -14.78 -1.73
CA TYR A 133 23.07 -14.18 -2.14
C TYR A 133 23.43 -13.03 -1.20
N THR A 134 24.61 -13.10 -0.62
CA THR A 134 25.12 -12.08 0.32
C THR A 134 25.95 -11.00 -0.36
N GLN A 135 26.45 -11.26 -1.57
CA GLN A 135 27.30 -10.34 -2.31
C GLN A 135 26.84 -10.19 -3.76
N GLY A 136 27.07 -9.01 -4.29
CA GLY A 136 26.84 -8.65 -5.67
C GLY A 136 27.60 -7.40 -6.06
N SER A 137 27.38 -6.91 -7.25
CA SER A 137 27.94 -5.67 -7.74
C SER A 137 26.96 -4.93 -8.65
N LEU A 138 27.01 -3.61 -8.58
CA LEU A 138 26.28 -2.69 -9.44
C LEU A 138 27.22 -2.04 -10.43
N SER A 139 26.93 -2.15 -11.70
CA SER A 139 27.57 -1.34 -12.74
C SER A 139 26.98 0.08 -12.69
N LEU A 140 27.82 1.07 -12.39
CA LEU A 140 27.41 2.48 -12.36
C LEU A 140 27.17 3.06 -13.76
N SER A 141 27.66 2.40 -14.82
CA SER A 141 27.48 2.88 -16.19
C SER A 141 26.09 2.60 -16.76
N ASP A 142 25.48 1.49 -16.38
CA ASP A 142 24.18 1.04 -16.95
C ASP A 142 23.14 0.62 -15.90
N GLY A 143 23.49 0.61 -14.62
CA GLY A 143 22.60 0.20 -13.54
C GLY A 143 22.43 -1.32 -13.42
N THR A 144 23.26 -2.12 -14.11
CA THR A 144 23.14 -3.58 -14.08
C THR A 144 23.62 -4.14 -12.75
N LEU A 145 22.74 -4.89 -12.09
CA LEU A 145 23.04 -5.64 -10.87
C LEU A 145 23.52 -7.05 -11.24
N SER A 146 24.71 -7.42 -10.77
CA SER A 146 25.30 -8.76 -10.93
C SER A 146 25.47 -9.42 -9.57
N LEU A 147 25.11 -10.71 -9.49
CA LEU A 147 25.22 -11.50 -8.28
C LEU A 147 26.54 -12.26 -8.23
N ASN A 148 27.10 -12.41 -7.04
CA ASN A 148 28.17 -13.38 -6.82
C ASN A 148 27.54 -14.75 -6.49
N GLU A 149 27.51 -15.65 -7.46
CA GLU A 149 26.88 -16.97 -7.36
C GLU A 149 27.47 -17.83 -6.22
N GLU A 150 28.73 -17.58 -5.83
CA GLU A 150 29.41 -18.30 -4.76
C GLU A 150 29.13 -17.72 -3.35
N SER A 151 28.44 -16.59 -3.28
CA SER A 151 28.24 -15.85 -2.02
C SER A 151 26.97 -16.19 -1.26
N ARG A 152 26.44 -17.40 -1.42
CA ARG A 152 25.24 -17.79 -0.66
C ARG A 152 25.53 -17.89 0.84
N GLY A 153 24.60 -17.32 1.64
CA GLY A 153 24.74 -17.28 3.10
C GLY A 153 23.52 -16.71 3.80
N VAL A 154 23.67 -16.52 5.10
CA VAL A 154 22.63 -16.00 5.98
C VAL A 154 22.65 -14.48 5.97
N ILE A 155 21.48 -13.88 5.71
CA ILE A 155 21.23 -12.44 5.77
C ILE A 155 20.28 -12.18 6.93
N PRO A 156 20.75 -11.61 8.06
CA PRO A 156 19.88 -11.33 9.19
C PRO A 156 18.87 -10.23 8.82
N LEU A 157 17.63 -10.41 9.26
CA LEU A 157 16.59 -9.40 9.15
C LEU A 157 16.50 -8.60 10.45
N GLU A 158 16.22 -7.33 10.32
CA GLU A 158 16.01 -6.45 11.46
C GLU A 158 14.59 -6.68 12.03
N ILE A 159 14.49 -6.74 13.37
CA ILE A 159 13.23 -6.96 14.07
C ILE A 159 12.98 -5.79 15.00
N THR A 160 11.83 -5.15 14.85
CA THR A 160 11.37 -4.04 15.69
C THR A 160 9.97 -4.33 16.24
N GLY A 161 9.48 -3.49 17.14
CA GLY A 161 8.17 -3.65 17.77
C GLY A 161 8.21 -4.36 19.12
N SER A 162 7.05 -4.47 19.76
CA SER A 162 6.90 -5.05 21.12
C SER A 162 5.50 -5.64 21.29
N GLY A 163 5.27 -6.31 22.42
CA GLY A 163 3.98 -6.94 22.70
C GLY A 163 3.73 -8.15 21.81
N ASN A 164 2.57 -8.22 21.20
CA ASN A 164 2.14 -9.33 20.33
C ASN A 164 2.40 -9.07 18.83
N GLU A 165 3.19 -8.04 18.51
CA GLU A 165 3.51 -7.68 17.13
C GLU A 165 5.00 -7.37 16.96
N ARG A 166 5.56 -7.79 15.83
CA ARG A 166 6.93 -7.51 15.40
C ARG A 166 6.92 -7.13 13.93
N MET A 167 7.66 -6.09 13.60
CA MET A 167 8.02 -5.76 12.23
C MET A 167 9.39 -6.35 11.92
N ILE A 168 9.47 -7.12 10.86
CA ILE A 168 10.69 -7.78 10.39
C ILE A 168 10.97 -7.26 9.00
N HIS A 169 12.16 -6.74 8.78
CA HIS A 169 12.50 -6.14 7.50
C HIS A 169 13.96 -6.32 7.12
N GLY A 170 14.23 -6.24 5.83
CA GLY A 170 15.58 -6.32 5.29
C GLY A 170 15.63 -6.14 3.79
N VAL A 171 16.81 -6.31 3.23
CA VAL A 171 17.10 -6.20 1.81
C VAL A 171 17.53 -7.54 1.22
N LEU A 172 17.28 -7.72 -0.06
CA LEU A 172 17.49 -8.97 -0.79
C LEU A 172 18.36 -8.75 -2.03
N LEU A 173 19.20 -9.74 -2.30
CA LEU A 173 19.85 -9.95 -3.60
C LEU A 173 19.35 -11.26 -4.18
N PHE A 174 18.79 -11.25 -5.38
CA PHE A 174 18.34 -12.47 -6.07
C PHE A 174 18.32 -12.30 -7.59
N SER A 175 18.33 -13.39 -8.31
CA SER A 175 18.09 -13.44 -9.76
C SER A 175 16.65 -13.80 -10.08
N GLN A 176 16.17 -13.40 -11.25
CA GLN A 176 14.84 -13.75 -11.71
C GLN A 176 14.61 -15.27 -11.71
N GLY A 177 13.47 -15.70 -11.17
CA GLY A 177 13.12 -17.13 -11.09
C GLY A 177 13.77 -17.89 -9.93
N SER A 178 14.54 -17.21 -9.04
CA SER A 178 15.04 -17.82 -7.83
C SER A 178 14.04 -17.67 -6.67
N SER A 179 14.07 -18.61 -5.72
CA SER A 179 13.41 -18.49 -4.42
C SER A 179 14.43 -18.18 -3.34
N VAL A 180 13.99 -17.49 -2.30
CA VAL A 180 14.81 -17.23 -1.10
C VAL A 180 14.13 -17.89 0.10
N GLU A 181 14.88 -18.69 0.84
CA GLU A 181 14.40 -19.30 2.07
C GLU A 181 14.45 -18.26 3.20
N LEU A 182 13.28 -17.95 3.76
CA LEU A 182 13.14 -17.20 5.00
C LEU A 182 13.00 -18.19 6.16
N THR A 183 13.77 -17.98 7.20
CA THR A 183 13.66 -18.74 8.45
C THR A 183 13.30 -17.79 9.60
N PHE A 184 12.22 -18.11 10.31
CA PHE A 184 11.91 -17.55 11.61
C PHE A 184 12.40 -18.53 12.68
N LEU A 185 13.11 -18.04 13.66
CA LEU A 185 13.49 -18.81 14.83
C LEU A 185 12.75 -18.23 16.05
N VAL A 186 11.67 -18.86 16.43
CA VAL A 186 10.82 -18.44 17.55
C VAL A 186 11.11 -19.31 18.75
N ASN A 187 11.68 -18.74 19.80
CA ASN A 187 12.07 -19.48 21.02
C ASN A 187 12.95 -20.72 20.74
N GLY A 188 13.82 -20.60 19.72
CA GLY A 188 14.69 -21.69 19.29
C GLY A 188 14.06 -22.69 18.32
N VAL A 189 12.77 -22.55 17.99
CA VAL A 189 12.05 -23.42 17.04
C VAL A 189 12.09 -22.79 15.65
N PRO A 190 12.64 -23.47 14.63
CA PRO A 190 12.75 -22.94 13.28
C PRO A 190 11.47 -23.19 12.47
N PHE A 191 11.00 -22.14 11.77
CA PHE A 191 9.95 -22.18 10.76
C PHE A 191 10.54 -21.66 9.44
N LYS A 192 10.43 -22.45 8.39
CA LYS A 192 11.04 -22.12 7.10
C LYS A 192 9.99 -21.87 6.03
N TRP A 193 10.25 -20.87 5.21
CA TRP A 193 9.39 -20.49 4.11
C TRP A 193 10.18 -20.08 2.89
N ASN A 194 9.95 -20.75 1.76
CA ASN A 194 10.51 -20.34 0.49
C ASN A 194 9.62 -19.25 -0.14
N ILE A 195 10.14 -18.04 -0.19
CA ILE A 195 9.44 -16.90 -0.76
C ILE A 195 9.66 -16.90 -2.27
N PRO A 196 8.60 -16.96 -3.09
CA PRO A 196 8.71 -16.74 -4.52
C PRO A 196 8.99 -15.26 -4.77
N LEU A 197 10.04 -14.97 -5.54
CA LEU A 197 10.49 -13.62 -5.81
C LEU A 197 10.32 -13.28 -7.29
N ILE A 198 9.81 -12.08 -7.56
CA ILE A 198 9.72 -11.50 -8.90
C ILE A 198 10.69 -10.33 -8.95
N GLN A 199 11.68 -10.37 -9.84
CA GLN A 199 12.61 -9.26 -9.99
C GLN A 199 11.88 -8.06 -10.62
N LYS A 200 11.76 -6.98 -9.85
CA LYS A 200 11.14 -5.73 -10.29
C LYS A 200 11.83 -4.56 -9.60
N GLU A 201 12.16 -3.53 -10.35
CA GLU A 201 12.72 -2.29 -9.79
C GLU A 201 11.76 -1.67 -8.77
N ASN A 202 12.31 -1.12 -7.69
CA ASN A 202 11.57 -0.49 -6.61
C ASN A 202 10.52 -1.39 -5.92
N TYR A 203 10.68 -2.72 -5.99
CA TYR A 203 9.68 -3.63 -5.43
C TYR A 203 9.92 -3.90 -3.94
N ILE A 204 8.82 -3.90 -3.19
CA ILE A 204 8.80 -4.23 -1.76
C ILE A 204 7.89 -5.44 -1.58
N TYR A 205 8.44 -6.51 -1.00
CA TYR A 205 7.67 -7.68 -0.59
C TYR A 205 7.08 -7.45 0.78
N THR A 206 5.77 -7.45 0.91
CA THR A 206 5.08 -7.27 2.19
C THR A 206 4.25 -8.50 2.52
N TYR A 207 4.43 -9.01 3.73
CA TYR A 207 3.74 -10.21 4.20
C TYR A 207 3.18 -10.00 5.60
N GLY A 208 1.99 -10.53 5.83
CA GLY A 208 1.45 -10.79 7.17
C GLY A 208 1.76 -12.22 7.59
N VAL A 209 2.25 -12.40 8.79
CA VAL A 209 2.50 -13.72 9.39
C VAL A 209 1.89 -13.73 10.79
N GLU A 210 1.11 -14.76 11.10
CA GLU A 210 0.49 -14.96 12.41
C GLU A 210 1.11 -16.16 13.10
N LEU A 211 1.65 -15.97 14.31
CA LEU A 211 2.17 -17.03 15.14
C LEU A 211 1.02 -17.66 15.93
N GLU A 212 0.79 -18.92 15.71
CA GLU A 212 -0.14 -19.79 16.43
C GLU A 212 0.66 -20.70 17.37
N GLU A 213 0.00 -21.48 18.23
CA GLU A 213 0.68 -22.29 19.25
C GLU A 213 1.75 -23.24 18.68
N GLU A 214 1.51 -23.84 17.53
CA GLU A 214 2.42 -24.81 16.90
C GLU A 214 2.72 -24.50 15.42
N SER A 215 2.36 -23.32 14.92
CA SER A 215 2.52 -22.98 13.51
C SER A 215 2.72 -21.48 13.28
N LEU A 216 3.30 -21.13 12.14
CA LEU A 216 3.25 -19.79 11.58
C LEU A 216 2.35 -19.81 10.36
N ARG A 217 1.34 -18.97 10.35
CA ARG A 217 0.44 -18.80 9.22
C ARG A 217 0.79 -17.54 8.44
N VAL A 218 1.12 -17.69 7.18
CA VAL A 218 1.26 -16.55 6.25
C VAL A 218 -0.14 -16.10 5.84
N THR A 219 -0.54 -14.90 6.25
CA THR A 219 -1.91 -14.39 6.10
C THR A 219 -2.12 -13.57 4.84
N THR A 220 -1.05 -13.23 4.15
CA THR A 220 -1.12 -12.44 2.91
C THR A 220 -1.04 -13.35 1.70
N PRO A 221 -1.99 -13.26 0.75
CA PRO A 221 -1.83 -13.93 -0.52
C PRO A 221 -0.62 -13.33 -1.25
N LEU A 222 0.26 -14.18 -1.72
CA LEU A 222 1.31 -13.79 -2.66
C LEU A 222 0.63 -13.16 -3.88
N THR A 223 1.08 -11.98 -4.29
CA THR A 223 0.63 -11.39 -5.55
C THR A 223 0.92 -12.38 -6.68
N GLY A 224 -0.13 -12.96 -7.26
CA GLY A 224 -0.01 -13.90 -8.40
C GLY A 224 -0.51 -15.32 -8.19
N SER A 225 -0.81 -15.78 -6.96
CA SER A 225 -1.45 -17.08 -6.80
C SER A 225 -2.96 -16.95 -6.73
N ASN A 226 -3.67 -17.65 -7.63
CA ASN A 226 -5.13 -17.80 -7.61
C ASN A 226 -5.64 -18.68 -6.45
N SER A 227 -4.77 -19.17 -5.59
CA SER A 227 -5.11 -19.97 -4.42
C SER A 227 -4.98 -19.13 -3.17
N GLY A 228 -6.10 -18.68 -2.63
CA GLY A 228 -6.19 -18.03 -1.33
C GLY A 228 -5.96 -18.98 -0.16
N GLU A 229 -5.07 -19.94 -0.29
CA GLU A 229 -4.65 -20.79 0.80
C GLU A 229 -3.64 -20.04 1.66
N ALA A 230 -3.96 -19.85 2.93
CA ALA A 230 -2.99 -19.41 3.91
C ALA A 230 -1.89 -20.49 4.01
N TYR A 231 -0.64 -20.10 3.79
CA TYR A 231 0.48 -21.01 4.03
C TYR A 231 0.63 -21.21 5.52
N ILE A 232 0.52 -22.47 5.97
CA ILE A 232 0.78 -22.86 7.35
C ILE A 232 2.20 -23.43 7.40
N LEU A 233 3.08 -22.77 8.13
CA LEU A 233 4.43 -23.21 8.35
C LEU A 233 4.46 -23.97 9.66
N HIS A 234 4.81 -25.22 9.61
CA HIS A 234 5.05 -26.04 10.81
C HIS A 234 6.52 -25.96 11.23
N PRO A 235 6.83 -26.20 12.51
CA PRO A 235 8.20 -26.36 12.96
C PRO A 235 8.92 -27.39 12.07
N VAL A 236 10.10 -27.04 11.60
CA VAL A 236 10.87 -27.96 10.75
C VAL A 236 11.55 -28.97 11.66
N ASP A 237 11.05 -30.19 11.65
CA ASP A 237 11.90 -31.33 11.99
C ASP A 237 12.90 -31.49 10.83
N ASN A 238 14.19 -31.60 11.12
CA ASN A 238 15.27 -31.66 10.12
C ASN A 238 15.15 -32.79 9.08
N THR A 239 14.05 -33.54 9.10
CA THR A 239 13.75 -34.68 8.22
C THR A 239 12.66 -34.41 7.17
N THR A 240 11.97 -33.28 7.22
CA THR A 240 10.87 -32.98 6.28
C THR A 240 11.34 -32.04 5.17
N PRO A 241 11.16 -32.39 3.88
CA PRO A 241 11.45 -31.44 2.79
C PRO A 241 10.52 -30.23 2.87
N PRO A 242 11.01 -29.03 2.56
CA PRO A 242 10.19 -27.82 2.58
C PRO A 242 8.98 -27.97 1.64
N PRO A 243 7.84 -27.35 1.96
CA PRO A 243 6.67 -27.39 1.10
C PRO A 243 7.04 -26.88 -0.31
N VAL A 244 6.66 -27.63 -1.33
CA VAL A 244 6.87 -27.25 -2.72
C VAL A 244 5.91 -26.13 -3.06
N ILE A 245 6.42 -24.91 -3.17
CA ILE A 245 5.67 -23.78 -3.71
C ILE A 245 5.64 -23.93 -5.24
N PRO A 246 4.49 -23.75 -5.89
CA PRO A 246 4.43 -23.77 -7.36
C PRO A 246 5.39 -22.74 -7.95
N THR A 247 6.29 -23.18 -8.83
CA THR A 247 7.38 -22.41 -9.42
C THR A 247 6.95 -21.68 -10.68
N ASP A 248 5.86 -20.98 -10.71
CA ASP A 248 5.61 -20.01 -11.77
C ASP A 248 4.52 -18.99 -11.38
N PRO A 249 4.86 -17.78 -10.94
CA PRO A 249 3.97 -16.69 -11.13
C PRO A 249 4.28 -16.08 -12.50
N GLU A 250 3.44 -16.36 -13.50
CA GLU A 250 3.33 -15.50 -14.67
C GLU A 250 3.49 -14.05 -14.25
N LEU A 251 4.32 -13.29 -14.97
CA LEU A 251 4.46 -11.84 -14.86
C LEU A 251 3.07 -11.22 -14.72
N VAL A 252 2.64 -10.95 -13.50
CA VAL A 252 1.41 -10.22 -13.29
C VAL A 252 1.73 -8.78 -13.66
N GLU A 253 1.44 -8.43 -14.92
CA GLU A 253 1.03 -7.06 -15.24
C GLU A 253 0.16 -6.58 -14.08
N ARG A 254 0.29 -5.32 -13.64
CA ARG A 254 -0.62 -4.72 -12.63
C ARG A 254 -2.00 -5.25 -13.00
N PRO A 255 -2.71 -5.98 -12.12
CA PRO A 255 -3.92 -6.68 -12.52
C PRO A 255 -4.78 -5.68 -13.25
N SER A 256 -5.16 -6.00 -14.48
CA SER A 256 -6.00 -5.14 -15.29
C SER A 256 -7.15 -4.74 -14.39
N MET A 257 -7.35 -3.44 -14.20
CA MET A 257 -8.26 -2.86 -13.23
C MET A 257 -9.61 -3.57 -13.33
N GLN A 258 -9.88 -4.50 -12.39
CA GLN A 258 -11.17 -5.20 -12.39
C GLN A 258 -12.25 -4.17 -12.04
N ILE A 259 -13.04 -3.80 -13.03
CA ILE A 259 -14.12 -2.84 -12.86
C ILE A 259 -15.36 -3.62 -12.44
N PHE A 260 -15.78 -3.42 -11.21
CA PHE A 260 -17.06 -3.89 -10.68
C PHE A 260 -18.13 -2.80 -10.81
N MET A 261 -19.38 -3.09 -10.43
CA MET A 261 -20.46 -2.09 -10.46
C MET A 261 -20.09 -0.86 -9.62
N GLU A 262 -19.51 -1.09 -8.44
CA GLU A 262 -19.11 -0.03 -7.51
C GLU A 262 -17.75 0.61 -7.80
N THR A 263 -16.93 0.05 -8.68
CA THR A 263 -15.58 0.59 -8.93
C THR A 263 -15.64 1.90 -9.69
N PRO A 264 -15.22 3.05 -9.13
CA PRO A 264 -15.09 4.29 -9.86
C PRO A 264 -14.00 4.21 -10.93
N VAL A 265 -14.23 4.80 -12.09
CA VAL A 265 -13.29 4.83 -13.20
C VAL A 265 -12.80 6.26 -13.37
N PRO A 266 -11.48 6.51 -13.39
CA PRO A 266 -10.94 7.84 -13.59
C PRO A 266 -11.25 8.36 -15.00
N GLY A 267 -11.59 9.64 -15.13
CA GLY A 267 -11.93 10.26 -16.42
C GLY A 267 -10.79 10.23 -17.44
N SER A 268 -9.53 10.22 -17.01
CA SER A 268 -8.34 10.08 -17.87
C SER A 268 -8.12 8.64 -18.35
N GLY A 269 -8.79 7.65 -17.79
CA GLY A 269 -8.60 6.23 -18.10
C GLY A 269 -7.28 5.62 -17.61
N THR A 270 -6.37 6.43 -17.04
CA THR A 270 -5.07 5.99 -16.53
C THR A 270 -4.91 6.33 -15.05
N LEU A 271 -4.25 5.44 -14.32
CA LEU A 271 -3.90 5.68 -12.93
C LEU A 271 -2.56 6.44 -12.87
N SER A 272 -2.46 7.41 -11.96
CA SER A 272 -1.19 8.01 -11.59
C SER A 272 -0.26 6.96 -10.96
N PRO A 273 1.08 7.09 -11.12
CA PRO A 273 2.05 6.16 -10.52
C PRO A 273 1.96 6.07 -9.00
N GLU A 274 1.50 7.12 -8.33
CA GLU A 274 1.35 7.20 -6.88
C GLU A 274 0.11 6.44 -6.36
N ILE A 275 -0.75 5.98 -7.27
CA ILE A 275 -2.00 5.32 -6.92
C ILE A 275 -1.83 3.80 -6.89
N TYR A 276 -2.18 3.20 -5.75
CA TYR A 276 -2.41 1.78 -5.61
C TYR A 276 -3.91 1.48 -5.65
N GLN A 277 -4.32 0.67 -6.62
CA GLN A 277 -5.69 0.14 -6.63
C GLN A 277 -5.63 -1.36 -6.41
N VAL A 278 -6.16 -1.81 -5.28
CA VAL A 278 -6.14 -3.22 -4.87
C VAL A 278 -7.54 -3.68 -4.44
N THR A 279 -7.81 -4.97 -4.67
CA THR A 279 -9.09 -5.58 -4.26
C THR A 279 -8.83 -6.65 -3.21
N HIS A 280 -9.45 -6.49 -2.05
CA HIS A 280 -9.45 -7.48 -0.98
C HIS A 280 -10.47 -8.57 -1.26
N ILE A 281 -10.03 -9.82 -1.22
CA ILE A 281 -10.87 -11.00 -1.43
C ILE A 281 -10.91 -11.82 -0.14
N ILE A 282 -12.09 -12.29 0.24
CA ILE A 282 -12.29 -13.22 1.35
C ILE A 282 -12.47 -14.63 0.79
N ASN A 283 -11.56 -15.51 1.12
CA ASN A 283 -11.53 -16.89 0.64
C ASN A 283 -12.22 -17.87 1.61
N ASN A 284 -12.23 -17.55 2.91
CA ASN A 284 -13.02 -18.33 3.87
C ASN A 284 -14.51 -18.00 3.71
N LEU A 285 -15.24 -18.88 3.03
CA LEU A 285 -16.65 -18.70 2.69
C LEU A 285 -17.62 -19.48 3.62
N SER A 286 -17.14 -20.01 4.72
CA SER A 286 -17.96 -20.79 5.68
C SER A 286 -19.15 -20.03 6.26
N TRP A 287 -19.12 -18.69 6.21
CA TRP A 287 -20.19 -17.80 6.63
C TRP A 287 -21.31 -17.61 5.60
N LEU A 288 -21.07 -17.98 4.34
CA LEU A 288 -22.12 -18.01 3.33
C LEU A 288 -22.90 -19.31 3.46
N ASN A 289 -24.21 -19.22 3.55
CA ASN A 289 -25.09 -20.40 3.53
C ASN A 289 -25.19 -20.97 2.10
N ASN A 290 -24.07 -21.12 1.41
CA ASN A 290 -23.99 -21.60 0.05
C ASN A 290 -22.86 -22.62 -0.07
N SER A 291 -23.18 -23.89 -0.02
CA SER A 291 -22.25 -25.02 -0.15
C SER A 291 -21.55 -25.11 -1.51
N ASN A 292 -22.00 -24.33 -2.50
CA ASN A 292 -21.42 -24.30 -3.86
C ASN A 292 -20.52 -23.09 -4.09
N ALA A 293 -20.23 -22.28 -3.08
CA ALA A 293 -19.29 -21.18 -3.20
C ALA A 293 -17.86 -21.74 -3.27
N THR A 294 -17.27 -21.74 -4.46
CA THR A 294 -15.93 -22.29 -4.75
C THR A 294 -14.88 -21.22 -5.02
N ALA A 295 -15.27 -19.96 -5.10
CA ALA A 295 -14.40 -18.83 -5.38
C ALA A 295 -14.46 -17.79 -4.26
N GLY A 296 -13.39 -17.03 -4.07
CA GLY A 296 -13.33 -15.95 -3.10
C GLY A 296 -14.41 -14.88 -3.33
N VAL A 297 -14.91 -14.29 -2.24
CA VAL A 297 -15.87 -13.19 -2.30
C VAL A 297 -15.15 -11.87 -2.19
N ARG A 298 -15.46 -10.96 -3.12
CA ARG A 298 -14.97 -9.58 -3.08
C ARG A 298 -15.41 -8.89 -1.80
N ASN A 299 -14.42 -8.41 -1.03
CA ASN A 299 -14.66 -7.67 0.19
C ASN A 299 -14.80 -6.18 -0.12
N TYR A 300 -13.73 -5.56 -0.62
CA TYR A 300 -13.73 -4.17 -1.10
C TYR A 300 -12.55 -3.93 -2.03
N THR A 301 -12.65 -2.87 -2.82
CA THR A 301 -11.56 -2.32 -3.62
C THR A 301 -11.18 -0.96 -3.06
N ILE A 302 -9.89 -0.71 -2.91
CA ILE A 302 -9.37 0.58 -2.47
C ILE A 302 -8.54 1.22 -3.59
N HIS A 303 -8.69 2.54 -3.73
CA HIS A 303 -7.87 3.42 -4.55
C HIS A 303 -7.13 4.35 -3.58
N TYR A 304 -5.84 4.09 -3.41
CA TYR A 304 -5.05 4.66 -2.34
C TYR A 304 -3.91 5.51 -2.91
N ASP A 305 -3.81 6.73 -2.43
CA ASP A 305 -2.72 7.64 -2.76
C ASP A 305 -1.56 7.42 -1.79
N THR A 306 -0.41 7.01 -2.33
CA THR A 306 0.77 6.66 -1.54
C THR A 306 1.61 7.88 -1.15
N GLU A 307 1.52 8.96 -1.90
CA GLU A 307 2.22 10.21 -1.59
C GLU A 307 1.53 10.94 -0.44
N GLU A 308 0.23 11.12 -0.56
CA GLU A 308 -0.60 11.82 0.42
C GLU A 308 -1.08 10.90 1.57
N ARG A 309 -0.86 9.60 1.48
CA ARG A 309 -1.19 8.55 2.48
C ARG A 309 -2.63 8.58 2.94
N TYR A 310 -3.55 8.55 1.97
CA TYR A 310 -4.98 8.50 2.27
C TYR A 310 -5.75 7.70 1.21
N PRO A 311 -6.90 7.09 1.58
CA PRO A 311 -7.80 6.48 0.61
C PRO A 311 -8.55 7.55 -0.18
N VAL A 312 -8.32 7.60 -1.49
CA VAL A 312 -9.10 8.44 -2.41
C VAL A 312 -10.54 7.94 -2.44
N TRP A 313 -10.70 6.62 -2.53
CA TRP A 313 -11.99 5.98 -2.33
C TRP A 313 -11.83 4.50 -1.94
N VAL A 314 -12.87 3.98 -1.28
CA VAL A 314 -13.07 2.55 -0.97
C VAL A 314 -14.44 2.14 -1.48
N ALA A 315 -14.49 1.15 -2.37
CA ALA A 315 -15.69 0.69 -3.04
C ALA A 315 -16.01 -0.76 -2.66
N TYR A 316 -17.26 -1.03 -2.29
CA TYR A 316 -17.63 -2.34 -1.78
C TYR A 316 -19.10 -2.72 -2.04
N PRO A 317 -19.38 -4.01 -2.27
CA PRO A 317 -20.74 -4.52 -2.22
C PRO A 317 -21.20 -4.64 -0.76
N LEU A 318 -22.44 -4.29 -0.49
CA LEU A 318 -23.07 -4.47 0.82
C LEU A 318 -24.35 -5.28 0.66
N HIS A 319 -24.34 -6.47 1.27
CA HIS A 319 -25.46 -7.42 1.28
C HIS A 319 -25.73 -7.85 2.71
N PRO A 320 -26.97 -8.21 3.10
CA PRO A 320 -27.29 -8.66 4.45
C PRO A 320 -26.40 -9.79 5.00
N SER A 321 -25.85 -10.65 4.12
CA SER A 321 -24.92 -11.71 4.53
C SER A 321 -23.65 -11.20 5.21
N PHE A 322 -23.20 -9.98 4.89
CA PHE A 322 -22.06 -9.34 5.57
C PHE A 322 -22.41 -8.80 6.97
N LEU A 323 -23.72 -8.69 7.27
CA LEU A 323 -24.25 -8.03 8.45
C LEU A 323 -24.79 -9.07 9.44
N ARG A 324 -23.99 -9.52 10.36
CA ARG A 324 -24.40 -10.42 11.46
C ARG A 324 -24.05 -9.79 12.80
N SER A 325 -24.47 -10.43 13.88
CA SER A 325 -24.19 -9.97 15.25
C SER A 325 -22.79 -10.35 15.72
N GLY A 326 -21.77 -9.98 14.96
CA GLY A 326 -20.37 -10.15 15.36
C GLY A 326 -19.88 -8.96 16.20
N ASN A 327 -18.91 -9.19 17.05
CA ASN A 327 -18.24 -8.14 17.80
C ASN A 327 -17.25 -7.38 16.91
N ARG A 328 -17.08 -6.10 17.17
CA ARG A 328 -16.02 -5.28 16.62
C ARG A 328 -14.67 -5.83 17.12
N THR A 329 -13.69 -6.02 16.23
CA THR A 329 -12.41 -6.63 16.58
C THR A 329 -11.40 -5.63 17.10
N ASP A 330 -11.44 -4.39 16.65
CA ASP A 330 -10.42 -3.34 16.87
C ASP A 330 -8.99 -3.80 16.54
N ASP A 331 -8.86 -4.74 15.59
CA ASP A 331 -7.59 -5.33 15.14
C ASP A 331 -6.88 -4.38 14.17
N TRP A 332 -6.34 -3.28 14.70
CA TRP A 332 -5.63 -2.24 13.94
C TRP A 332 -4.35 -2.79 13.34
N GLN A 333 -4.16 -2.66 12.02
CA GLN A 333 -3.03 -3.26 11.34
C GLN A 333 -2.75 -2.60 9.98
N TYR A 334 -1.54 -2.82 9.47
CA TYR A 334 -1.21 -2.46 8.11
C TYR A 334 -2.00 -3.31 7.10
N ASP A 335 -2.35 -2.70 5.97
CA ASP A 335 -2.95 -3.40 4.84
C ASP A 335 -1.89 -4.30 4.18
N PRO A 336 -2.13 -5.61 4.08
CA PRO A 336 -1.16 -6.52 3.51
C PRO A 336 -0.95 -6.34 1.99
N LEU A 337 -1.86 -5.67 1.28
CA LEU A 337 -1.79 -5.49 -0.17
C LEU A 337 -1.11 -4.18 -0.61
N ILE A 338 -0.80 -3.29 0.32
CA ILE A 338 -0.12 -2.02 0.07
C ILE A 338 1.15 -1.97 0.92
N PRO A 339 2.31 -1.62 0.35
CA PRO A 339 3.55 -1.58 1.13
C PRO A 339 3.44 -0.67 2.36
N VAL A 340 3.94 -1.15 3.51
CA VAL A 340 3.86 -0.45 4.81
C VAL A 340 4.45 0.95 4.75
N ALA A 341 5.50 1.16 3.95
CA ALA A 341 6.13 2.46 3.77
C ALA A 341 5.17 3.55 3.27
N TYR A 342 4.13 3.17 2.56
CA TYR A 342 3.12 4.08 2.02
C TYR A 342 1.90 4.26 2.92
N GLN A 343 1.78 3.47 3.99
CA GLN A 343 0.65 3.53 4.90
C GLN A 343 0.96 4.43 6.10
N PRO A 344 -0.01 5.12 6.68
CA PRO A 344 0.20 5.80 7.94
C PRO A 344 0.32 4.78 9.08
N ASP A 345 1.18 5.05 10.05
CA ASP A 345 1.24 4.32 11.30
C ASP A 345 0.14 4.83 12.24
N LEU A 346 -0.91 4.05 12.39
CA LEU A 346 -2.06 4.44 13.20
C LEU A 346 -2.21 3.64 14.50
N PHE A 347 -1.21 2.89 14.93
CA PHE A 347 -1.32 2.14 16.18
C PHE A 347 -1.63 3.01 17.39
N SER A 348 -1.09 4.24 17.45
CA SER A 348 -1.35 5.20 18.52
C SER A 348 -1.81 6.58 18.05
N ALA A 349 -1.85 6.82 16.73
CA ALA A 349 -2.25 8.11 16.15
C ALA A 349 -3.76 8.21 15.91
N TRP A 350 -4.23 9.44 15.67
CA TRP A 350 -5.62 9.80 15.32
C TRP A 350 -6.67 9.27 16.31
N GLN A 351 -6.37 9.43 17.59
CA GLN A 351 -7.28 9.09 18.69
C GLN A 351 -7.44 10.31 19.61
N THR A 352 -7.69 11.47 19.00
CA THR A 352 -7.82 12.73 19.73
C THR A 352 -9.27 13.21 19.73
N ARG A 353 -9.53 14.32 20.40
CA ARG A 353 -10.86 14.96 20.37
C ARG A 353 -11.17 15.60 19.01
N THR A 354 -10.15 15.89 18.21
CA THR A 354 -10.29 16.58 16.92
C THR A 354 -10.11 15.66 15.72
N VAL A 355 -9.24 14.66 15.81
CA VAL A 355 -8.95 13.74 14.72
C VAL A 355 -9.11 12.30 15.18
N SER A 356 -9.91 11.54 14.43
CA SER A 356 -10.17 10.12 14.64
C SER A 356 -9.80 9.30 13.39
N ARG A 357 -9.63 7.99 13.58
CA ARG A 357 -9.47 7.01 12.50
C ARG A 357 -10.82 6.77 11.85
N GLY A 358 -11.14 7.56 10.84
CA GLY A 358 -12.39 7.45 10.10
C GLY A 358 -12.36 6.26 9.13
N HIS A 359 -13.24 5.28 9.33
CA HIS A 359 -13.38 4.14 8.43
C HIS A 359 -14.04 4.56 7.10
N MET A 360 -13.43 4.17 5.98
CA MET A 360 -14.07 4.28 4.66
C MET A 360 -15.09 3.14 4.45
N LEU A 361 -14.68 1.90 4.68
CA LEU A 361 -15.56 0.76 4.86
C LEU A 361 -15.79 0.54 6.36
N PRO A 362 -17.01 0.82 6.89
CA PRO A 362 -17.27 0.70 8.32
C PRO A 362 -17.16 -0.73 8.85
N SER A 363 -16.61 -0.91 10.04
CA SER A 363 -16.49 -2.23 10.67
C SER A 363 -17.85 -2.91 10.87
N ALA A 364 -18.90 -2.14 11.21
CA ALA A 364 -20.26 -2.66 11.33
C ALA A 364 -20.86 -3.17 10.00
N SER A 365 -20.27 -2.83 8.86
CA SER A 365 -20.66 -3.33 7.54
C SER A 365 -19.98 -4.66 7.17
N ARG A 366 -19.13 -5.18 8.04
CA ARG A 366 -18.38 -6.44 7.89
C ARG A 366 -18.37 -7.24 9.20
N SER A 367 -19.56 -7.52 9.75
CA SER A 367 -19.69 -8.18 11.06
C SER A 367 -20.02 -9.68 10.98
N ALA A 368 -20.03 -10.28 9.77
CA ALA A 368 -20.39 -11.68 9.59
C ALA A 368 -19.33 -12.66 10.13
N THR A 369 -18.06 -12.33 10.04
CA THR A 369 -16.95 -13.08 10.61
C THR A 369 -15.91 -12.17 11.22
N ARG A 370 -15.02 -12.74 12.05
CA ARG A 370 -13.88 -11.99 12.59
C ARG A 370 -12.96 -11.49 11.48
N ASP A 371 -12.63 -12.30 10.49
CA ASP A 371 -11.72 -11.94 9.40
C ASP A 371 -12.28 -10.80 8.53
N LEU A 372 -13.58 -10.85 8.20
CA LEU A 372 -14.25 -9.75 7.54
C LEU A 372 -14.17 -8.45 8.35
N ASN A 373 -14.44 -8.52 9.64
CA ASN A 373 -14.39 -7.35 10.51
C ASN A 373 -12.96 -6.82 10.66
N ARG A 374 -11.99 -7.71 10.88
CA ARG A 374 -10.58 -7.41 11.00
C ARG A 374 -10.03 -6.66 9.78
N SER A 375 -10.42 -7.06 8.57
CA SER A 375 -9.98 -6.39 7.34
C SER A 375 -10.44 -4.94 7.20
N THR A 376 -11.43 -4.51 7.97
CA THR A 376 -11.86 -3.10 8.00
C THR A 376 -10.95 -2.21 8.83
N PHE A 377 -10.05 -2.78 9.63
CA PHE A 377 -9.09 -2.06 10.48
C PHE A 377 -7.73 -1.86 9.83
N TYR A 378 -7.60 -2.16 8.54
CA TYR A 378 -6.40 -1.80 7.78
C TYR A 378 -6.21 -0.29 7.75
N PHE A 379 -4.98 0.17 7.98
CA PHE A 379 -4.68 1.61 8.03
C PHE A 379 -4.97 2.32 6.71
N THR A 380 -4.90 1.63 5.60
CA THR A 380 -5.29 2.17 4.30
C THR A 380 -6.79 2.46 4.18
N ASN A 381 -7.63 1.75 4.95
CA ASN A 381 -9.07 2.01 5.03
C ASN A 381 -9.42 3.20 5.94
N MET A 382 -8.41 3.86 6.51
CA MET A 382 -8.58 4.97 7.46
C MET A 382 -8.31 6.31 6.79
N VAL A 383 -9.09 7.29 7.17
CA VAL A 383 -8.88 8.70 6.82
C VAL A 383 -8.80 9.54 8.09
N ALA A 384 -7.98 10.60 8.08
CA ALA A 384 -7.96 11.57 9.15
C ALA A 384 -9.29 12.33 9.18
N GLN A 385 -10.21 11.93 10.04
CA GLN A 385 -11.57 12.43 10.10
C GLN A 385 -11.81 13.24 11.36
N ASP A 386 -12.56 14.32 11.25
CA ASP A 386 -13.05 15.07 12.41
C ASP A 386 -13.83 14.14 13.35
N SER A 387 -13.46 14.14 14.63
CA SER A 387 -13.96 13.17 15.60
C SER A 387 -15.44 13.32 15.90
N GLU A 388 -15.95 14.56 15.92
CA GLU A 388 -17.37 14.82 16.18
C GLU A 388 -18.20 14.43 14.95
N MET A 389 -17.77 14.81 13.74
CA MET A 389 -18.43 14.42 12.50
C MET A 389 -18.47 12.90 12.35
N ASN A 390 -17.34 12.22 12.62
CA ASN A 390 -17.25 10.76 12.55
C ASN A 390 -18.22 10.05 13.51
N GLY A 391 -18.33 10.56 14.74
CA GLY A 391 -19.18 9.97 15.79
C GLY A 391 -20.67 10.33 15.68
N THR A 392 -21.05 11.29 14.85
CA THR A 392 -22.42 11.81 14.74
C THR A 392 -22.98 11.61 13.33
N THR A 393 -22.98 12.65 12.51
CA THR A 393 -23.66 12.68 11.20
C THR A 393 -23.15 11.63 10.20
N TRP A 394 -21.83 11.34 10.22
CA TRP A 394 -21.26 10.30 9.38
C TRP A 394 -21.69 8.91 9.83
N SER A 395 -21.63 8.65 11.13
CA SER A 395 -22.12 7.40 11.73
C SER A 395 -23.62 7.16 11.46
N GLU A 396 -24.43 8.22 11.52
CA GLU A 396 -25.85 8.15 11.19
C GLU A 396 -26.06 7.74 9.71
N LEU A 397 -25.32 8.36 8.78
CA LEU A 397 -25.40 7.98 7.38
C LEU A 397 -24.98 6.51 7.16
N GLU A 398 -23.93 6.05 7.85
CA GLU A 398 -23.50 4.64 7.77
C GLU A 398 -24.57 3.68 8.28
N GLU A 399 -25.29 4.04 9.33
CA GLU A 399 -26.42 3.26 9.85
C GLU A 399 -27.55 3.18 8.80
N LYS A 400 -27.88 4.30 8.16
CA LYS A 400 -28.87 4.34 7.07
C LYS A 400 -28.45 3.49 5.87
N VAL A 401 -27.19 3.53 5.48
CA VAL A 401 -26.66 2.67 4.40
C VAL A 401 -26.84 1.18 4.73
N ARG A 402 -26.53 0.78 5.97
CA ARG A 402 -26.78 -0.60 6.43
C ARG A 402 -28.28 -0.93 6.47
N TYR A 403 -29.13 0.01 6.86
CA TYR A 403 -30.60 -0.17 6.83
C TYR A 403 -31.09 -0.40 5.40
N TRP A 404 -30.68 0.44 4.44
CA TRP A 404 -31.09 0.32 3.05
C TRP A 404 -30.60 -0.96 2.37
N SER A 405 -29.46 -1.50 2.79
CA SER A 405 -28.96 -2.78 2.28
C SER A 405 -29.77 -4.00 2.73
N LYS A 406 -30.59 -3.87 3.76
CA LYS A 406 -31.44 -4.94 4.30
C LYS A 406 -32.82 -5.03 3.66
N GLN A 407 -33.17 -4.08 2.81
CA GLN A 407 -34.48 -4.08 2.15
C GLN A 407 -34.58 -5.25 1.15
N THR A 408 -35.60 -6.08 1.28
CA THR A 408 -35.72 -7.38 0.60
C THR A 408 -36.00 -7.29 -0.90
N GLU A 409 -36.48 -6.14 -1.35
CA GLU A 409 -36.77 -5.84 -2.76
C GLU A 409 -35.48 -5.67 -3.59
N TYR A 410 -34.34 -5.45 -2.93
CA TYR A 410 -33.03 -5.25 -3.55
C TYR A 410 -32.10 -6.41 -3.24
N ASP A 411 -31.09 -6.62 -4.06
CA ASP A 411 -30.12 -7.70 -3.87
C ASP A 411 -28.88 -7.16 -3.15
N THR A 412 -28.09 -6.38 -3.85
CA THR A 412 -26.84 -5.81 -3.36
C THR A 412 -26.89 -4.29 -3.43
N LEU A 413 -26.48 -3.64 -2.37
CA LEU A 413 -26.19 -2.22 -2.36
C LEU A 413 -24.72 -2.00 -2.69
N TYR A 414 -24.43 -1.35 -3.81
CA TYR A 414 -23.09 -0.96 -4.21
C TYR A 414 -22.75 0.39 -3.59
N VAL A 415 -21.65 0.43 -2.84
CA VAL A 415 -21.25 1.59 -2.05
C VAL A 415 -19.85 2.02 -2.46
N VAL A 416 -19.67 3.33 -2.66
CA VAL A 416 -18.37 3.99 -2.73
C VAL A 416 -18.30 5.01 -1.61
N THR A 417 -17.30 4.90 -0.77
CA THR A 417 -16.94 5.95 0.19
C THR A 417 -15.66 6.60 -0.29
N GLY A 418 -15.62 7.92 -0.37
CA GLY A 418 -14.43 8.59 -0.88
C GLY A 418 -14.12 9.91 -0.18
N SER A 419 -12.99 10.46 -0.53
CA SER A 419 -12.38 11.67 0.02
C SER A 419 -12.13 12.68 -1.08
N ILE A 420 -12.25 13.97 -0.77
CA ILE A 420 -11.89 15.07 -1.65
C ILE A 420 -10.93 15.98 -0.89
N LEU A 421 -9.70 16.12 -1.40
CA LEU A 421 -8.73 17.08 -0.88
C LEU A 421 -9.09 18.52 -1.25
N PRO A 422 -8.59 19.52 -0.51
CA PRO A 422 -8.66 20.91 -0.93
C PRO A 422 -8.02 21.09 -2.32
N SER A 423 -8.57 21.99 -3.12
CA SER A 423 -8.02 22.37 -4.42
C SER A 423 -7.46 23.79 -4.37
N PRO A 424 -6.45 24.14 -5.16
CA PRO A 424 -5.91 25.51 -5.22
C PRO A 424 -7.03 26.55 -5.39
N PRO A 425 -6.97 27.69 -4.69
CA PRO A 425 -5.85 28.19 -3.87
C PRO A 425 -5.75 27.64 -2.43
N GLU A 426 -6.65 26.73 -2.03
CA GLU A 426 -6.60 26.12 -0.70
C GLU A 426 -5.44 25.12 -0.61
N THR A 427 -4.82 25.02 0.56
CA THR A 427 -3.72 24.11 0.83
C THR A 427 -4.22 22.84 1.53
N ILE A 428 -3.56 21.71 1.29
CA ILE A 428 -3.80 20.46 2.00
C ILE A 428 -3.28 20.61 3.43
N SER A 429 -4.11 20.24 4.40
CA SER A 429 -3.70 20.07 5.79
C SER A 429 -3.34 18.63 6.06
N TYR A 430 -2.46 18.37 7.02
CA TYR A 430 -1.97 17.04 7.32
C TYR A 430 -2.17 16.69 8.80
N ALA A 431 -2.48 15.41 9.03
CA ALA A 431 -2.40 14.78 10.35
C ALA A 431 -1.12 13.96 10.42
N LEU A 432 -0.40 14.08 11.52
CA LEU A 432 0.78 13.24 11.78
C LEU A 432 0.35 11.84 12.21
N ASP A 433 1.00 10.83 11.65
CA ASP A 433 0.91 9.46 12.13
C ASP A 433 1.80 9.22 13.37
N ALA A 434 1.83 8.01 13.93
CA ALA A 434 2.63 7.70 15.11
C ALA A 434 4.15 7.77 14.85
N SER A 435 4.57 7.66 13.60
CA SER A 435 5.95 7.79 13.15
C SER A 435 6.32 9.23 12.73
N GLY A 436 5.42 10.20 12.91
CA GLY A 436 5.64 11.60 12.57
C GLY A 436 5.52 11.91 11.07
N ARG A 437 4.95 11.02 10.26
CA ARG A 437 4.74 11.23 8.83
C ARG A 437 3.40 11.90 8.57
N ASN A 438 3.34 12.72 7.52
CA ASN A 438 2.13 13.39 7.08
C ASN A 438 1.18 12.40 6.40
N ALA A 439 -0.12 12.53 6.71
CA ALA A 439 -1.20 11.97 5.92
C ALA A 439 -2.25 13.06 5.67
N ALA A 440 -2.73 13.17 4.46
CA ALA A 440 -3.63 14.26 4.07
C ALA A 440 -4.96 14.20 4.83
N ILE A 441 -5.44 15.37 5.25
CA ILE A 441 -6.78 15.55 5.81
C ILE A 441 -7.71 15.97 4.68
N PRO A 442 -8.67 15.15 4.26
CA PRO A 442 -9.60 15.54 3.22
C PRO A 442 -10.52 16.66 3.69
N LYS A 443 -10.86 17.56 2.78
CA LYS A 443 -11.84 18.63 3.04
C LYS A 443 -13.26 18.09 3.11
N TYR A 444 -13.58 17.13 2.22
CA TYR A 444 -14.89 16.51 2.17
C TYR A 444 -14.75 14.98 2.14
N LEU A 445 -15.74 14.33 2.75
CA LEU A 445 -16.02 12.92 2.58
C LEU A 445 -17.33 12.74 1.82
N TYR A 446 -17.43 11.68 1.03
CA TYR A 446 -18.64 11.39 0.29
C TYR A 446 -19.01 9.90 0.34
N LYS A 447 -20.28 9.60 0.10
CA LYS A 447 -20.76 8.26 -0.24
C LYS A 447 -21.59 8.32 -1.50
N ALA A 448 -21.34 7.39 -2.43
CA ALA A 448 -22.21 7.15 -3.58
C ALA A 448 -22.82 5.76 -3.46
N LEU A 449 -24.09 5.64 -3.74
CA LEU A 449 -24.87 4.41 -3.59
C LEU A 449 -25.57 4.06 -4.89
N CYS A 450 -25.58 2.76 -5.21
CA CYS A 450 -26.36 2.23 -6.33
C CYS A 450 -26.97 0.88 -5.95
N ARG A 451 -28.22 0.63 -6.32
CA ARG A 451 -28.90 -0.64 -6.12
C ARG A 451 -29.87 -0.94 -7.24
N LYS A 452 -30.21 -2.23 -7.43
CA LYS A 452 -31.15 -2.68 -8.42
C LYS A 452 -32.31 -3.38 -7.74
N ASN A 453 -33.55 -2.98 -8.07
CA ASN A 453 -34.76 -3.66 -7.65
C ASN A 453 -34.90 -5.00 -8.39
N LYS A 454 -35.07 -6.09 -7.64
CA LYS A 454 -35.17 -7.47 -8.18
C LYS A 454 -36.42 -7.74 -8.96
N GLN A 455 -37.54 -7.04 -8.64
CA GLN A 455 -38.83 -7.29 -9.22
C GLN A 455 -39.00 -6.60 -10.58
N ASN A 456 -38.66 -5.32 -10.66
CA ASN A 456 -38.88 -4.51 -11.87
C ASN A 456 -37.58 -4.16 -12.62
N GLY A 457 -36.41 -4.49 -12.07
CA GLY A 457 -35.12 -4.22 -12.68
C GLY A 457 -34.67 -2.76 -12.61
N GLU A 458 -35.41 -1.89 -11.92
CA GLU A 458 -35.13 -0.46 -11.82
C GLU A 458 -33.87 -0.20 -10.96
N TYR A 459 -33.01 0.69 -11.43
CA TYR A 459 -31.86 1.15 -10.67
C TYR A 459 -32.17 2.42 -9.88
N ASN A 460 -31.62 2.51 -8.66
CA ASN A 460 -31.69 3.72 -7.86
C ASN A 460 -30.27 4.12 -7.45
N THR A 461 -29.95 5.40 -7.58
CA THR A 461 -28.70 5.99 -7.10
C THR A 461 -28.94 7.21 -6.23
N ILE A 462 -28.00 7.49 -5.34
CA ILE A 462 -27.96 8.70 -4.54
C ILE A 462 -26.51 8.92 -4.09
N ALA A 463 -26.13 10.15 -3.83
CA ALA A 463 -24.84 10.48 -3.22
C ALA A 463 -25.01 11.47 -2.06
N PHE A 464 -23.98 11.52 -1.22
CA PHE A 464 -23.90 12.41 -0.06
C PHE A 464 -22.48 12.99 0.00
N LYS A 465 -22.34 14.27 0.26
CA LYS A 465 -21.04 14.93 0.47
C LYS A 465 -21.08 15.79 1.74
N MET A 466 -20.20 15.54 2.66
CA MET A 466 -20.10 16.25 3.92
C MET A 466 -18.71 16.87 4.08
N GLU A 467 -18.65 18.06 4.63
CA GLU A 467 -17.39 18.67 5.02
C GLU A 467 -16.79 17.91 6.21
N ASN A 468 -15.48 17.66 6.19
CA ASN A 468 -14.77 16.91 7.24
C ASN A 468 -14.55 17.78 8.49
N ARG A 469 -15.64 18.25 9.03
CA ARG A 469 -15.73 18.98 10.32
C ARG A 469 -17.16 18.92 10.84
N SER A 470 -17.33 19.16 12.12
CA SER A 470 -18.67 19.29 12.71
C SER A 470 -19.36 20.55 12.17
N THR A 471 -20.44 20.37 11.43
CA THR A 471 -21.21 21.47 10.84
C THR A 471 -22.65 21.55 11.37
N GLY A 472 -23.09 20.51 12.11
CA GLY A 472 -24.50 20.34 12.48
C GLY A 472 -25.44 20.03 11.30
N ILE A 473 -24.88 19.80 10.10
CA ILE A 473 -25.66 19.43 8.89
C ILE A 473 -25.87 17.91 8.92
N ASP A 474 -27.12 17.49 8.84
CA ASP A 474 -27.48 16.08 8.73
C ASP A 474 -27.23 15.52 7.31
N TYR A 475 -27.33 14.20 7.15
CA TYR A 475 -27.08 13.56 5.86
C TYR A 475 -28.15 13.94 4.82
N ILE A 476 -29.37 14.31 5.21
CA ILE A 476 -30.46 14.69 4.30
C ILE A 476 -30.08 15.96 3.54
N ASN A 477 -29.53 16.94 4.26
CA ASN A 477 -29.07 18.21 3.69
C ASN A 477 -27.73 18.11 2.97
N SER A 478 -27.08 16.93 3.00
CA SER A 478 -25.81 16.63 2.35
C SER A 478 -25.99 15.86 1.02
N MET A 479 -27.23 15.64 0.57
CA MET A 479 -27.52 14.90 -0.64
C MET A 479 -27.05 15.64 -1.89
N LEU A 480 -26.56 14.86 -2.84
CA LEU A 480 -26.34 15.25 -4.23
C LEU A 480 -26.65 14.06 -5.16
N SER A 481 -26.74 14.33 -6.45
CA SER A 481 -26.83 13.27 -7.44
C SER A 481 -25.45 12.64 -7.69
N VAL A 482 -25.42 11.43 -8.25
CA VAL A 482 -24.17 10.82 -8.67
C VAL A 482 -23.51 11.63 -9.79
N GLU A 483 -24.30 12.22 -10.72
CA GLU A 483 -23.79 13.09 -11.78
C GLU A 483 -23.07 14.34 -11.21
N GLU A 484 -23.65 14.98 -10.18
CA GLU A 484 -22.99 16.10 -9.48
C GLU A 484 -21.67 15.66 -8.81
N LEU A 485 -21.65 14.45 -8.23
CA LEU A 485 -20.45 13.90 -7.62
C LEU A 485 -19.36 13.57 -8.67
N GLU A 486 -19.73 13.05 -9.84
CA GLU A 486 -18.83 12.80 -10.97
C GLU A 486 -18.13 14.09 -11.43
N GLN A 487 -18.88 15.18 -11.51
CA GLN A 487 -18.35 16.50 -11.87
C GLN A 487 -17.34 17.05 -10.83
N LEU A 488 -17.58 16.74 -9.55
CA LEU A 488 -16.71 17.19 -8.46
C LEU A 488 -15.41 16.38 -8.35
N THR A 489 -15.46 15.09 -8.68
CA THR A 489 -14.36 14.17 -8.41
C THR A 489 -13.57 13.78 -9.67
N GLY A 490 -14.13 13.96 -10.86
CA GLY A 490 -13.56 13.50 -12.11
C GLY A 490 -13.61 11.98 -12.32
N PHE A 491 -14.25 11.23 -11.41
CA PHE A 491 -14.48 9.80 -11.56
C PHE A 491 -15.84 9.53 -12.18
N THR A 492 -15.94 8.45 -12.96
CA THR A 492 -17.22 7.87 -13.40
C THR A 492 -17.62 6.79 -12.41
N PHE A 493 -18.75 6.98 -11.72
CA PHE A 493 -19.32 5.99 -10.79
C PHE A 493 -20.30 5.06 -11.51
N PHE A 494 -20.38 3.82 -11.02
CA PHE A 494 -21.32 2.83 -11.51
C PHE A 494 -21.33 2.68 -13.03
N SER A 495 -20.10 2.58 -13.59
CA SER A 495 -19.87 2.54 -15.05
C SER A 495 -20.55 1.34 -15.75
N LYS A 496 -20.97 0.31 -14.99
CA LYS A 496 -21.69 -0.86 -15.50
C LYS A 496 -23.22 -0.70 -15.52
N LEU A 497 -23.75 0.48 -15.20
CA LEU A 497 -25.14 0.78 -15.45
C LEU A 497 -25.43 0.68 -16.96
N PRO A 498 -26.60 0.09 -17.38
CA PRO A 498 -26.95 0.05 -18.78
C PRO A 498 -26.98 1.45 -19.39
N ALA A 499 -26.35 1.63 -20.55
CA ALA A 499 -26.19 2.94 -21.19
C ALA A 499 -27.53 3.70 -21.37
N GLY A 500 -28.62 2.99 -21.67
CA GLY A 500 -29.96 3.60 -21.90
C GLY A 500 -30.59 4.22 -20.65
N VAL A 501 -30.12 3.88 -19.45
CA VAL A 501 -30.71 4.37 -18.18
C VAL A 501 -29.68 5.13 -17.31
N ALA A 502 -28.41 5.00 -17.60
CA ALA A 502 -27.32 5.51 -16.74
C ALA A 502 -27.45 7.01 -16.46
N THR A 503 -27.71 7.82 -17.47
CA THR A 503 -27.81 9.28 -17.33
C THR A 503 -28.99 9.68 -16.44
N GLU A 504 -30.16 9.09 -16.64
CA GLU A 504 -31.35 9.39 -15.83
C GLU A 504 -31.16 8.94 -14.37
N VAL A 505 -30.63 7.71 -14.20
CA VAL A 505 -30.43 7.13 -12.88
C VAL A 505 -29.41 7.94 -12.06
N LYS A 506 -28.32 8.40 -12.68
CA LYS A 506 -27.30 9.20 -12.00
C LYS A 506 -27.74 10.61 -11.60
N ARG A 507 -28.83 11.13 -12.17
CA ARG A 507 -29.45 12.41 -11.80
C ARG A 507 -30.39 12.32 -10.61
N GLN A 508 -30.67 11.12 -10.12
CA GLN A 508 -31.57 10.95 -8.98
C GLN A 508 -30.96 11.62 -7.72
N LYS A 509 -31.77 12.43 -7.03
CA LYS A 509 -31.42 13.16 -5.81
C LYS A 509 -32.61 13.19 -4.85
N SER A 510 -33.13 12.03 -4.48
CA SER A 510 -34.27 11.92 -3.60
C SER A 510 -34.23 10.65 -2.78
N LEU A 511 -34.59 10.76 -1.51
CA LEU A 511 -34.75 9.63 -0.60
C LEU A 511 -36.07 8.86 -0.78
N SER A 512 -37.00 9.36 -1.60
CA SER A 512 -38.35 8.74 -1.75
C SER A 512 -38.30 7.29 -2.20
N LYS A 513 -37.23 6.89 -2.90
CA LYS A 513 -37.02 5.50 -3.35
C LYS A 513 -36.15 4.68 -2.39
N TRP A 514 -35.74 5.25 -1.26
CA TRP A 514 -34.84 4.62 -0.30
C TRP A 514 -35.51 4.22 1.01
N TYR A 515 -36.76 4.62 1.19
CA TYR A 515 -37.63 4.27 2.34
C TYR A 515 -38.81 3.44 1.91
#